data_d180220ade244387f3a2b9c86229a613
#
_entry.id   d180220ade244387f3a2b9c86229a613
#
_cell.length_a   1.000
_cell.length_b   1.000
_cell.length_c   1.000
_cell.angle_alpha   90.00
_cell.angle_beta   90.00
_cell.angle_gamma   90.00
#
_symmetry.space_group_name_H-M   'P 1'
#
loop_
_entity.id
_entity.type
_entity.pdbx_description
1 polymer ?
#
loop_
_entity_poly.entity_id
_entity_poly.type
_entity_poly.pdbx_seq_one_letter_code
_entity_poly.pdbx_strand_id
1 'polypeptide(L)'
;MEYDKKEIARKLLDDVGGTPRVYAFKDESGKEIDIFCVDDSPIEHVSSYSTVGLSDYTLNKKIDDKSLRAEIIGSTDSRNDLFPNIISDCAFKVMDGLSPCMPGTVFLNAIDNYYLDSNMKHMLLTIPFLWGLHDLEFEHEYVT
;
A
#
# COMPACT_ATOMS: atom_id res chain seq x y z
N MET A 1 21.72 7.96 -4.43
CA MET A 1 20.70 7.58 -5.42
C MET A 1 19.46 8.42 -5.19
N GLU A 2 18.94 9.02 -6.23
CA GLU A 2 17.72 9.80 -6.14
C GLU A 2 16.48 8.90 -6.04
N TYR A 3 15.41 9.44 -5.45
CA TYR A 3 14.13 8.75 -5.36
C TYR A 3 13.62 8.37 -6.76
N ASP A 4 13.24 7.10 -6.94
CA ASP A 4 12.70 6.56 -8.18
C ASP A 4 11.55 5.59 -7.89
N LYS A 5 10.33 6.02 -8.23
CA LYS A 5 9.12 5.21 -8.12
C LYS A 5 9.21 3.89 -8.88
N LYS A 6 9.89 3.86 -10.02
CA LYS A 6 10.06 2.62 -10.80
C LYS A 6 10.92 1.60 -10.07
N GLU A 7 11.89 2.07 -9.29
CA GLU A 7 12.72 1.19 -8.48
C GLU A 7 11.91 0.58 -7.33
N ILE A 8 11.06 1.38 -6.70
CA ILE A 8 10.13 0.91 -5.67
C ILE A 8 9.22 -0.18 -6.25
N ALA A 9 8.61 0.05 -7.40
CA ALA A 9 7.76 -0.92 -8.07
C ALA A 9 8.51 -2.21 -8.39
N ARG A 10 9.72 -2.12 -8.91
CA ARG A 10 10.57 -3.29 -9.19
C ARG A 10 10.89 -4.07 -7.92
N LYS A 11 11.27 -3.38 -6.86
CA LYS A 11 11.62 -4.00 -5.58
C LYS A 11 10.42 -4.73 -4.98
N LEU A 12 9.25 -4.12 -5.00
CA LEU A 12 8.01 -4.75 -4.54
C LEU A 12 7.71 -6.04 -5.31
N LEU A 13 7.83 -6.01 -6.63
CA LEU A 13 7.58 -7.17 -7.48
C LEU A 13 8.59 -8.29 -7.21
N ASP A 14 9.86 -7.95 -7.04
CA ASP A 14 10.91 -8.92 -6.72
C ASP A 14 10.65 -9.58 -5.36
N ASP A 15 10.23 -8.81 -4.37
CA ASP A 15 9.99 -9.31 -3.00
C ASP A 15 8.69 -10.12 -2.89
N VAL A 16 7.65 -9.73 -3.61
CA VAL A 16 6.35 -10.43 -3.60
C VAL A 16 6.33 -11.60 -4.57
N GLY A 17 7.02 -11.48 -5.69
CA GLY A 17 7.09 -12.52 -6.73
C GLY A 17 5.86 -12.54 -7.64
N GLY A 18 5.81 -13.54 -8.55
CA GLY A 18 4.68 -13.77 -9.44
C GLY A 18 4.53 -12.78 -10.58
N THR A 19 3.40 -12.86 -11.28
CA THR A 19 3.04 -11.95 -12.37
C THR A 19 1.97 -10.98 -11.90
N PRO A 20 2.24 -9.67 -11.87
CA PRO A 20 1.30 -8.70 -11.34
C PRO A 20 0.19 -8.36 -12.33
N ARG A 21 -1.00 -8.06 -11.80
CA ARG A 21 -2.03 -7.27 -12.44
C ARG A 21 -2.00 -5.88 -11.81
N VAL A 22 -2.37 -4.85 -12.57
CA VAL A 22 -2.38 -3.47 -12.08
C VAL A 22 -3.78 -2.90 -12.20
N TYR A 23 -4.26 -2.31 -11.11
CA TYR A 23 -5.51 -1.55 -11.06
C TYR A 23 -5.17 -0.08 -10.88
N ALA A 24 -5.70 0.78 -11.73
CA ALA A 24 -5.53 2.22 -11.62
C ALA A 24 -6.77 2.83 -10.97
N PHE A 25 -6.58 3.66 -9.96
CA PHE A 25 -7.63 4.36 -9.25
C PHE A 25 -7.40 5.87 -9.32
N LYS A 26 -8.49 6.62 -9.35
CA LYS A 26 -8.47 8.07 -9.38
C LYS A 26 -9.52 8.59 -8.40
N ASP A 27 -9.15 9.58 -7.58
CA ASP A 27 -10.11 10.22 -6.68
C ASP A 27 -10.82 11.41 -7.37
N GLU A 28 -11.77 12.02 -6.65
CA GLU A 28 -12.56 13.15 -7.14
C GLU A 28 -11.69 14.38 -7.46
N SER A 29 -10.55 14.53 -6.80
CA SER A 29 -9.62 15.64 -7.02
C SER A 29 -8.64 15.40 -8.19
N GLY A 30 -8.65 14.19 -8.77
CA GLY A 30 -7.77 13.81 -9.86
C GLY A 30 -6.45 13.17 -9.42
N LYS A 31 -6.27 12.90 -8.12
CA LYS A 31 -5.12 12.12 -7.66
C LYS A 31 -5.25 10.69 -8.11
N GLU A 32 -4.14 10.09 -8.47
CA GLU A 32 -4.08 8.73 -9.02
C GLU A 32 -3.18 7.84 -8.17
N ILE A 33 -3.53 6.56 -8.11
CA ILE A 33 -2.71 5.52 -7.51
C ILE A 33 -2.87 4.22 -8.28
N ASP A 34 -1.78 3.49 -8.42
CA ASP A 34 -1.79 2.14 -8.95
C ASP A 34 -1.74 1.13 -7.80
N ILE A 35 -2.51 0.06 -7.94
CA ILE A 35 -2.49 -1.06 -7.01
C ILE A 35 -2.05 -2.31 -7.77
N PHE A 36 -0.92 -2.88 -7.37
CA PHE A 36 -0.48 -4.18 -7.85
C PHE A 36 -1.26 -5.29 -7.17
N CYS A 37 -1.60 -6.31 -7.93
CA CYS A 37 -2.17 -7.55 -7.41
C CYS A 37 -1.34 -8.73 -7.91
N VAL A 38 -0.91 -9.58 -6.99
CA VAL A 38 -0.27 -10.86 -7.31
C VAL A 38 -1.09 -11.98 -6.69
N ASP A 39 -1.62 -12.86 -7.53
CA ASP A 39 -2.40 -14.02 -7.07
C ASP A 39 -1.47 -15.12 -6.54
N ASP A 40 -2.01 -15.97 -5.66
CA ASP A 40 -1.30 -17.08 -5.03
C ASP A 40 0.00 -16.62 -4.34
N SER A 41 -0.07 -15.49 -3.68
CA SER A 41 1.03 -14.88 -2.92
C SER A 41 0.50 -14.30 -1.60
N PRO A 42 1.09 -14.62 -0.45
CA PRO A 42 2.26 -15.49 -0.22
C PRO A 42 1.98 -17.00 -0.35
N ILE A 43 0.72 -17.40 -0.41
CA ILE A 43 0.29 -18.80 -0.55
C ILE A 43 -0.86 -18.91 -1.54
N GLU A 44 -1.16 -20.15 -1.96
CA GLU A 44 -2.28 -20.44 -2.85
C GLU A 44 -3.61 -19.90 -2.30
N HIS A 45 -4.47 -19.38 -3.18
CA HIS A 45 -5.78 -18.77 -2.88
C HIS A 45 -5.73 -17.48 -2.05
N VAL A 46 -4.56 -16.91 -1.86
CA VAL A 46 -4.36 -15.60 -1.25
C VAL A 46 -3.77 -14.67 -2.29
N SER A 47 -4.31 -13.47 -2.40
CA SER A 47 -3.77 -12.43 -3.29
C SER A 47 -3.13 -11.33 -2.46
N SER A 48 -1.96 -10.88 -2.89
CA SER A 48 -1.24 -9.75 -2.30
C SER A 48 -1.43 -8.52 -3.15
N TYR A 49 -1.64 -7.39 -2.50
CA TYR A 49 -1.88 -6.09 -3.13
C TYR A 49 -0.93 -5.07 -2.55
N SER A 50 -0.37 -4.21 -3.39
CA SER A 50 0.48 -3.11 -2.94
C SER A 50 0.17 -1.84 -3.71
N THR A 51 0.19 -0.71 -3.00
CA THR A 51 0.17 0.60 -3.65
C THR A 51 1.46 0.84 -4.40
N VAL A 52 1.38 1.56 -5.50
CA VAL A 52 2.52 2.16 -6.20
C VAL A 52 2.15 3.59 -6.54
N GLY A 53 2.83 4.53 -5.93
CA GLY A 53 2.58 5.95 -6.11
C GLY A 53 2.24 6.69 -4.82
N LEU A 54 1.87 6.00 -3.74
CA LEU A 54 1.71 6.66 -2.45
C LEU A 54 3.01 7.32 -2.01
N SER A 55 4.14 6.70 -2.28
CA SER A 55 5.47 7.22 -1.97
C SER A 55 5.85 8.49 -2.76
N ASP A 56 5.08 8.90 -3.76
CA ASP A 56 5.24 10.23 -4.39
C ASP A 56 4.89 11.36 -3.41
N TYR A 57 4.15 11.06 -2.34
CA TYR A 57 3.73 12.00 -1.30
C TYR A 57 4.57 11.78 -0.04
N THR A 58 5.25 12.82 0.43
CA THR A 58 5.99 12.74 1.69
C THR A 58 5.03 12.66 2.88
N LEU A 59 5.42 11.89 3.91
CA LEU A 59 4.65 11.79 5.14
C LEU A 59 4.91 12.96 6.10
N ASN A 60 5.67 13.98 5.68
CA ASN A 60 6.06 15.15 6.47
C ASN A 60 6.80 14.77 7.76
N LYS A 61 7.53 13.67 7.70
CA LYS A 61 8.39 13.15 8.78
C LYS A 61 9.76 12.82 8.19
N LYS A 62 10.75 12.74 9.06
CA LYS A 62 12.12 12.38 8.68
C LYS A 62 12.65 11.22 9.49
N ILE A 63 13.47 10.39 8.85
CA ILE A 63 14.31 9.38 9.49
C ILE A 63 15.74 9.66 9.02
N ASP A 64 16.66 9.88 9.98
CA ASP A 64 18.07 10.20 9.71
C ASP A 64 18.23 11.33 8.66
N ASP A 65 17.46 12.42 8.85
CA ASP A 65 17.40 13.58 7.94
C ASP A 65 16.83 13.31 6.55
N LYS A 66 16.34 12.08 6.30
CA LYS A 66 15.68 11.72 5.04
C LYS A 66 14.18 11.85 5.15
N SER A 67 13.53 12.34 4.11
CA SER A 67 12.06 12.41 4.05
C SER A 67 11.46 11.01 4.05
N LEU A 68 10.53 10.77 4.97
CA LEU A 68 9.85 9.48 5.08
C LEU A 68 8.71 9.40 4.07
N ARG A 69 8.70 8.29 3.35
CA ARG A 69 7.67 7.90 2.37
C ARG A 69 7.26 6.46 2.63
N ALA A 70 6.11 6.06 2.12
CA ALA A 70 5.61 4.70 2.33
C ALA A 70 4.80 4.21 1.15
N GLU A 71 4.75 2.90 1.00
CA GLU A 71 3.71 2.18 0.26
C GLU A 71 2.95 1.27 1.23
N ILE A 72 1.71 0.96 0.91
CA ILE A 72 0.86 0.08 1.71
C ILE A 72 0.73 -1.26 1.00
N ILE A 73 0.98 -2.34 1.73
CA ILE A 73 0.82 -3.71 1.22
C ILE A 73 -0.15 -4.48 2.12
N GLY A 74 -0.94 -5.35 1.51
CA GLY A 74 -1.86 -6.22 2.22
C GLY A 74 -2.18 -7.47 1.43
N SER A 75 -2.76 -8.46 2.09
CA SER A 75 -3.21 -9.68 1.44
C SER A 75 -4.58 -10.08 1.95
N THR A 76 -5.31 -10.79 1.10
CA THR A 76 -6.62 -11.32 1.44
C THR A 76 -6.90 -12.57 0.63
N ASP A 77 -7.95 -13.31 1.01
CA ASP A 77 -8.50 -14.38 0.18
C ASP A 77 -8.78 -13.86 -1.23
N SER A 78 -8.35 -14.60 -2.24
CA SER A 78 -8.46 -14.18 -3.66
C SER A 78 -9.89 -13.92 -4.12
N ARG A 79 -10.90 -14.39 -3.37
CA ARG A 79 -12.31 -14.14 -3.64
C ARG A 79 -12.73 -12.71 -3.29
N ASN A 80 -11.98 -12.00 -2.47
CA ASN A 80 -12.26 -10.62 -2.05
C ASN A 80 -11.72 -9.64 -3.11
N ASP A 81 -12.41 -9.54 -4.23
CA ASP A 81 -11.99 -8.79 -5.41
C ASP A 81 -12.10 -7.25 -5.27
N LEU A 82 -12.74 -6.76 -4.21
CA LEU A 82 -12.81 -5.32 -3.90
C LEU A 82 -11.70 -4.84 -2.96
N PHE A 83 -10.78 -5.71 -2.58
CA PHE A 83 -9.67 -5.34 -1.70
C PHE A 83 -8.78 -4.22 -2.28
N PRO A 84 -8.48 -4.17 -3.59
CA PRO A 84 -7.74 -3.03 -4.14
C PRO A 84 -8.45 -1.70 -3.96
N ASN A 85 -9.78 -1.68 -3.99
CA ASN A 85 -10.57 -0.47 -3.69
C ASN A 85 -10.34 -0.01 -2.24
N ILE A 86 -10.31 -0.95 -1.29
CA ILE A 86 -10.07 -0.66 0.12
C ILE A 86 -8.69 -0.04 0.30
N ILE A 87 -7.66 -0.64 -0.29
CA ILE A 87 -6.28 -0.12 -0.18
C ILE A 87 -6.17 1.25 -0.85
N SER A 88 -6.80 1.46 -1.99
CA SER A 88 -6.78 2.76 -2.67
C SER A 88 -7.43 3.86 -1.82
N ASP A 89 -8.55 3.56 -1.17
CA ASP A 89 -9.22 4.53 -0.27
C ASP A 89 -8.31 4.90 0.91
N CYS A 90 -7.64 3.92 1.50
CA CYS A 90 -6.66 4.17 2.56
C CYS A 90 -5.52 5.07 2.08
N ALA A 91 -4.98 4.78 0.90
CA ALA A 91 -3.91 5.57 0.30
C ALA A 91 -4.33 7.02 0.03
N PHE A 92 -5.53 7.23 -0.52
CA PHE A 92 -6.04 8.59 -0.77
C PHE A 92 -6.21 9.39 0.52
N LYS A 93 -6.63 8.78 1.62
CA LYS A 93 -6.68 9.44 2.93
C LYS A 93 -5.30 9.89 3.41
N VAL A 94 -4.28 9.08 3.17
CA VAL A 94 -2.89 9.46 3.49
C VAL A 94 -2.43 10.62 2.60
N MET A 95 -2.69 10.56 1.29
CA MET A 95 -2.34 11.61 0.34
C MET A 95 -3.00 12.95 0.69
N ASP A 96 -4.26 12.91 1.15
CA ASP A 96 -5.03 14.09 1.53
C ASP A 96 -4.67 14.63 2.92
N GLY A 97 -3.75 13.98 3.63
CA GLY A 97 -3.34 14.37 4.98
C GLY A 97 -4.39 14.08 6.05
N LEU A 98 -5.41 13.27 5.74
CA LEU A 98 -6.49 12.92 6.67
C LEU A 98 -6.11 11.78 7.62
N SER A 99 -5.10 10.98 7.26
CA SER A 99 -4.60 9.87 8.08
C SER A 99 -3.08 9.84 8.03
N PRO A 100 -2.43 9.53 9.18
CA PRO A 100 -1.01 9.19 9.15
C PRO A 100 -0.81 7.85 8.43
N CYS A 101 0.43 7.54 8.07
CA CYS A 101 0.81 6.25 7.51
C CYS A 101 1.95 5.68 8.36
N MET A 102 1.58 5.00 9.43
CA MET A 102 2.52 4.39 10.38
C MET A 102 1.84 3.20 11.07
N PRO A 103 2.63 2.26 11.63
CA PRO A 103 2.06 1.16 12.41
C PRO A 103 1.15 1.69 13.53
N GLY A 104 -0.03 1.09 13.67
CA GLY A 104 -1.05 1.50 14.61
C GLY A 104 -2.13 2.43 14.05
N THR A 105 -1.96 2.96 12.84
CA THR A 105 -3.00 3.74 12.17
C THR A 105 -4.20 2.86 11.85
N VAL A 106 -5.41 3.34 12.20
CA VAL A 106 -6.67 2.66 11.90
C VAL A 106 -7.46 3.47 10.89
N PHE A 107 -7.86 2.83 9.80
CA PHE A 107 -8.80 3.39 8.82
C PHE A 107 -10.20 2.88 9.17
N LEU A 108 -11.02 3.73 9.77
CA LEU A 108 -12.35 3.36 10.23
C LEU A 108 -13.28 3.05 9.05
N ASN A 109 -14.02 1.95 9.18
CA ASN A 109 -15.03 1.49 8.21
C ASN A 109 -14.47 1.21 6.79
N ALA A 110 -13.16 1.09 6.64
CA ALA A 110 -12.55 0.86 5.33
C ALA A 110 -13.05 -0.43 4.67
N ILE A 111 -13.26 -1.48 5.46
CA ILE A 111 -13.81 -2.76 4.98
C ILE A 111 -15.33 -2.69 4.87
N ASP A 112 -15.99 -2.10 5.87
CA ASP A 112 -17.45 -2.03 5.96
C ASP A 112 -18.08 -1.31 4.76
N ASN A 113 -17.38 -0.35 4.16
CA ASN A 113 -17.81 0.36 2.95
C ASN A 113 -17.98 -0.56 1.73
N TYR A 114 -17.31 -1.71 1.69
CA TYR A 114 -17.31 -2.64 0.57
C TYR A 114 -17.88 -4.02 0.93
N TYR A 115 -17.76 -4.44 2.17
CA TYR A 115 -18.17 -5.76 2.65
C TYR A 115 -19.03 -5.61 3.90
N LEU A 116 -20.31 -5.30 3.73
CA LEU A 116 -21.25 -4.98 4.80
C LEU A 116 -21.46 -6.14 5.79
N ASP A 117 -21.34 -7.39 5.31
CA ASP A 117 -21.54 -8.58 6.12
C ASP A 117 -20.27 -9.06 6.84
N SER A 118 -19.14 -8.39 6.64
CA SER A 118 -17.89 -8.74 7.29
C SER A 118 -17.92 -8.37 8.77
N ASN A 119 -17.39 -9.26 9.61
CA ASN A 119 -17.12 -8.96 11.02
C ASN A 119 -15.91 -8.04 11.20
N MET A 120 -15.02 -8.03 10.23
CA MET A 120 -13.91 -7.07 10.17
C MET A 120 -14.38 -5.83 9.44
N LYS A 121 -14.31 -4.67 10.09
CA LYS A 121 -14.85 -3.42 9.55
C LYS A 121 -13.79 -2.39 9.22
N HIS A 122 -12.66 -2.47 9.88
CA HIS A 122 -11.60 -1.45 9.83
C HIS A 122 -10.30 -2.04 9.33
N MET A 123 -9.41 -1.18 8.83
CA MET A 123 -8.06 -1.56 8.46
C MET A 123 -7.07 -0.99 9.48
N LEU A 124 -6.11 -1.79 9.88
CA LEU A 124 -5.02 -1.42 10.78
C LEU A 124 -3.70 -1.57 10.04
N LEU A 125 -2.89 -0.52 10.04
CA LEU A 125 -1.52 -0.62 9.54
C LEU A 125 -0.62 -1.27 10.59
N THR A 126 0.22 -2.18 10.13
CA THR A 126 1.22 -2.86 10.95
C THR A 126 2.50 -3.04 10.13
N ILE A 127 3.55 -3.49 10.79
CA ILE A 127 4.79 -3.86 10.09
C ILE A 127 4.51 -5.08 9.19
N PRO A 128 4.92 -5.06 7.91
CA PRO A 128 4.69 -6.19 7.01
C PRO A 128 5.48 -7.42 7.47
N PHE A 129 4.82 -8.53 7.65
CA PHE A 129 5.43 -9.77 8.16
C PHE A 129 5.20 -10.99 7.25
N LEU A 130 4.34 -10.87 6.25
CA LEU A 130 4.02 -11.97 5.33
C LEU A 130 5.00 -12.09 4.17
N TRP A 131 5.78 -11.07 3.93
CA TRP A 131 6.70 -10.96 2.79
C TRP A 131 8.10 -10.61 3.29
N GLY A 132 9.12 -10.97 2.52
CA GLY A 132 10.50 -10.57 2.81
C GLY A 132 10.82 -9.15 2.34
N LEU A 133 9.99 -8.18 2.71
CA LEU A 133 10.13 -6.79 2.31
C LEU A 133 11.22 -6.08 3.09
N HIS A 134 11.91 -5.18 2.39
CA HIS A 134 12.94 -4.32 2.97
C HIS A 134 12.65 -2.86 2.63
N ASP A 135 12.94 -1.98 3.59
CA ASP A 135 12.89 -0.55 3.36
C ASP A 135 13.92 -0.14 2.31
N LEU A 136 13.61 0.91 1.56
CA LEU A 136 14.50 1.49 0.55
C LEU A 136 15.04 2.82 1.03
N GLU A 137 16.36 2.97 0.96
CA GLU A 137 17.06 4.17 1.37
C GLU A 137 17.69 4.85 0.15
N PHE A 138 17.25 6.07 -0.11
CA PHE A 138 17.78 6.95 -1.14
C PHE A 138 18.62 8.06 -0.49
N GLU A 139 19.23 8.93 -1.29
CA GLU A 139 20.09 9.99 -0.77
C GLU A 139 19.34 10.94 0.19
N HIS A 140 18.12 11.34 -0.16
CA HIS A 140 17.30 12.28 0.62
C HIS A 140 15.95 11.70 1.06
N GLU A 141 15.67 10.45 0.72
CA GLU A 141 14.38 9.81 0.93
C GLU A 141 14.54 8.44 1.59
N TYR A 142 13.58 8.09 2.44
CA TYR A 142 13.46 6.78 3.05
C TYR A 142 12.07 6.23 2.78
N VAL A 143 11.95 5.06 2.16
CA VAL A 143 10.67 4.43 1.80
C VAL A 143 10.46 3.16 2.61
N THR A 144 9.41 3.13 3.42
CA THR A 144 8.99 1.99 4.22
C THR A 144 7.75 1.33 3.64
#